data_a90fd0ade082c86c136861eb6ca08c52
#
_entry.id   a90fd0ade082c86c136861eb6ca08c52
#
_cell.length_a   1.000
_cell.length_b   1.000
_cell.length_c   1.000
_cell.angle_alpha   90.00
_cell.angle_beta   90.00
_cell.angle_gamma   90.00
#
_symmetry.space_group_name_H-M   'P 1'
#
loop_
_entity.id
_entity.type
_entity.pdbx_description
1 polymer ?
#
loop_
_entity_poly.entity_id
_entity_poly.type
_entity_poly.pdbx_seq_one_letter_code
_entity_poly.pdbx_strand_id
1 'polypeptide(L)'
;MEKAELRPLILEILRKNPQTHTNAIEHQVKALVEDYDRHDALKLQEVVWELLVQGILAPGKNSSNLHLPFVHVTDYGTRVLEEDSFLLHDPDGYLERLVSRLPQPVDAILLCFVREGLASFLVGRHLGTVVALGLAGERSLDLLVTALAHGLRDRRDRAALRRAVKQAGRSVERRCDAIVPYLRALALPQPLRDVLRVDFPNLVTLLRLTRDGDGLPVESSVDRDTAHAALLTFPGVAERLFALMEYLASPRG
;
A
#
# COMPACT_ATOMS: atom_id res chain seq x y z
N MET A 1 10.38 11.60 19.85
CA MET A 1 9.43 11.42 18.71
C MET A 1 9.85 10.28 17.80
N GLU A 2 8.92 9.66 17.07
CA GLU A 2 9.25 8.69 16.02
C GLU A 2 9.36 9.36 14.65
N LYS A 3 10.07 8.70 13.69
CA LYS A 3 10.24 9.25 12.33
C LYS A 3 8.91 9.50 11.61
N ALA A 4 7.91 8.66 11.87
CA ALA A 4 6.55 8.81 11.34
C ALA A 4 5.89 10.13 11.75
N GLU A 5 6.21 10.66 12.94
CA GLU A 5 5.72 11.96 13.42
C GLU A 5 6.53 13.13 12.88
N LEU A 6 7.86 12.97 12.72
CA LEU A 6 8.75 14.00 12.21
C LEU A 6 8.57 14.27 10.72
N ARG A 7 8.35 13.21 9.93
CA ARG A 7 8.28 13.29 8.46
C ARG A 7 7.20 14.25 7.95
N PRO A 8 5.93 14.18 8.40
CA PRO A 8 4.89 15.13 7.99
C PRO A 8 5.25 16.59 8.30
N LEU A 9 5.86 16.86 9.47
CA LEU A 9 6.29 18.19 9.85
C LEU A 9 7.37 18.74 8.92
N ILE A 10 8.36 17.90 8.57
CA ILE A 10 9.43 18.27 7.64
C ILE A 10 8.86 18.57 6.25
N LEU A 11 7.95 17.73 5.73
CA LEU A 11 7.33 17.94 4.43
C LEU A 11 6.52 19.24 4.39
N GLU A 12 5.80 19.58 5.46
CA GLU A 12 5.05 20.84 5.56
C GLU A 12 5.98 22.05 5.60
N ILE A 13 7.14 21.94 6.26
CA ILE A 13 8.17 22.99 6.28
C ILE A 13 8.76 23.18 4.87
N LEU A 14 9.05 22.09 4.16
CA LEU A 14 9.59 22.11 2.81
C LEU A 14 8.59 22.64 1.78
N ARG A 15 7.29 22.41 1.97
CA ARG A 15 6.22 23.02 1.16
C ARG A 15 6.26 24.53 1.23
N LYS A 16 6.49 25.08 2.41
CA LYS A 16 6.58 26.53 2.64
C LYS A 16 7.94 27.13 2.25
N ASN A 17 9.00 26.33 2.38
CA ASN A 17 10.38 26.75 2.18
C ASN A 17 11.14 25.73 1.30
N PRO A 18 10.89 25.71 -0.04
CA PRO A 18 11.45 24.70 -0.93
C PRO A 18 12.98 24.80 -1.13
N GLN A 19 13.59 25.91 -0.70
CA GLN A 19 15.04 26.12 -0.72
C GLN A 19 15.49 26.54 0.67
N THR A 20 16.16 25.64 1.38
CA THR A 20 16.48 25.84 2.80
C THR A 20 17.83 25.19 3.17
N HIS A 21 18.11 25.06 4.44
CA HIS A 21 19.21 24.24 4.97
C HIS A 21 18.72 23.37 6.14
N THR A 22 19.43 22.28 6.42
CA THR A 22 18.99 21.27 7.39
C THR A 22 18.80 21.86 8.80
N ASN A 23 19.66 22.79 9.24
CA ASN A 23 19.52 23.43 10.54
C ASN A 23 18.25 24.31 10.66
N ALA A 24 17.81 24.93 9.52
CA ALA A 24 16.57 25.71 9.55
C ALA A 24 15.34 24.80 9.63
N ILE A 25 15.39 23.61 9.02
CA ILE A 25 14.35 22.60 9.17
C ILE A 25 14.28 22.18 10.63
N GLU A 26 15.43 21.82 11.23
CA GLU A 26 15.50 21.45 12.63
C GLU A 26 14.96 22.54 13.56
N HIS A 27 15.36 23.80 13.34
CA HIS A 27 14.89 24.91 14.15
C HIS A 27 13.37 25.09 14.09
N GLN A 28 12.77 24.91 12.91
CA GLN A 28 11.32 25.01 12.73
C GLN A 28 10.60 23.82 13.37
N VAL A 29 11.12 22.59 13.25
CA VAL A 29 10.55 21.41 13.92
C VAL A 29 10.62 21.60 15.44
N LYS A 30 11.76 22.06 15.96
CA LYS A 30 11.93 22.33 17.39
C LYS A 30 10.96 23.38 17.94
N ALA A 31 10.53 24.32 17.12
CA ALA A 31 9.52 25.32 17.50
C ALA A 31 8.08 24.75 17.54
N LEU A 32 7.84 23.62 16.91
CA LEU A 32 6.53 22.96 16.83
C LEU A 32 6.37 21.80 17.83
N VAL A 33 7.47 21.33 18.42
CA VAL A 33 7.52 20.12 19.25
C VAL A 33 7.93 20.50 20.66
N GLU A 34 7.09 20.18 21.64
CA GLU A 34 7.44 20.20 23.05
C GLU A 34 8.44 19.06 23.32
N ASP A 35 9.41 19.27 24.22
CA ASP A 35 10.39 18.25 24.64
C ASP A 35 11.32 17.70 23.52
N TYR A 36 11.61 18.50 22.48
CA TYR A 36 12.55 18.13 21.42
C TYR A 36 13.97 17.95 21.98
N ASP A 37 14.53 16.75 21.81
CA ASP A 37 15.83 16.37 22.37
C ASP A 37 16.90 16.06 21.29
N ARG A 38 18.08 15.63 21.74
CA ARG A 38 19.19 15.25 20.85
C ARG A 38 18.87 14.00 20.02
N HIS A 39 18.05 13.09 20.53
CA HIS A 39 17.65 11.87 19.81
C HIS A 39 16.70 12.19 18.67
N ASP A 40 15.79 13.15 18.90
CA ASP A 40 14.90 13.67 17.86
C ASP A 40 15.70 14.37 16.75
N ALA A 41 16.76 15.10 17.10
CA ALA A 41 17.66 15.72 16.12
C ALA A 41 18.32 14.68 15.18
N LEU A 42 18.75 13.55 15.71
CA LEU A 42 19.32 12.47 14.91
C LEU A 42 18.27 11.82 14.00
N LYS A 43 17.08 11.53 14.52
CA LYS A 43 15.97 11.02 13.72
C LYS A 43 15.54 12.00 12.62
N LEU A 44 15.53 13.29 12.90
CA LEU A 44 15.28 14.32 11.88
C LEU A 44 16.32 14.26 10.75
N GLN A 45 17.60 14.14 11.08
CA GLN A 45 18.66 13.99 10.07
C GLN A 45 18.47 12.72 9.23
N GLU A 46 18.05 11.60 9.83
CA GLU A 46 17.73 10.39 9.10
C GLU A 46 16.56 10.59 8.14
N VAL A 47 15.50 11.29 8.55
CA VAL A 47 14.36 11.62 7.66
C VAL A 47 14.81 12.51 6.50
N VAL A 48 15.64 13.54 6.76
CA VAL A 48 16.19 14.39 5.69
C VAL A 48 17.04 13.57 4.73
N TRP A 49 17.85 12.62 5.22
CA TRP A 49 18.63 11.71 4.39
C TRP A 49 17.73 10.80 3.54
N GLU A 50 16.67 10.26 4.11
CA GLU A 50 15.69 9.49 3.34
C GLU A 50 15.04 10.31 2.22
N LEU A 51 14.70 11.57 2.45
CA LEU A 51 14.16 12.48 1.44
C LEU A 51 15.17 12.77 0.31
N LEU A 52 16.47 12.84 0.61
CA LEU A 52 17.53 12.95 -0.38
C LEU A 52 17.65 11.67 -1.22
N VAL A 53 17.66 10.51 -0.59
CA VAL A 53 17.71 9.20 -1.28
C VAL A 53 16.50 8.98 -2.18
N GLN A 54 15.32 9.45 -1.76
CA GLN A 54 14.08 9.40 -2.53
C GLN A 54 14.03 10.42 -3.68
N GLY A 55 14.99 11.32 -3.77
CA GLY A 55 15.03 12.38 -4.77
C GLY A 55 13.99 13.48 -4.58
N ILE A 56 13.33 13.54 -3.42
CA ILE A 56 12.45 14.65 -3.03
C ILE A 56 13.26 15.90 -2.76
N LEU A 57 14.42 15.73 -2.11
CA LEU A 57 15.42 16.77 -1.91
C LEU A 57 16.64 16.50 -2.77
N ALA A 58 17.36 17.57 -3.13
CA ALA A 58 18.71 17.50 -3.65
C ALA A 58 19.62 18.46 -2.85
N PRO A 59 20.95 18.13 -2.76
CA PRO A 59 21.91 19.03 -2.15
C PRO A 59 22.01 20.36 -2.91
N GLY A 60 22.27 21.44 -2.18
CA GLY A 60 22.44 22.78 -2.72
C GLY A 60 21.17 23.62 -2.69
N LYS A 61 21.35 24.93 -2.68
CA LYS A 61 20.25 25.92 -2.66
C LYS A 61 20.31 26.87 -3.85
N ASN A 62 21.53 27.24 -4.25
CA ASN A 62 21.83 28.14 -5.37
C ASN A 62 23.29 27.97 -5.80
N SER A 63 23.71 28.74 -6.83
CA SER A 63 25.07 28.68 -7.38
C SER A 63 26.21 28.94 -6.37
N SER A 64 25.92 29.60 -5.25
CA SER A 64 26.89 29.89 -4.19
C SER A 64 26.86 28.87 -3.04
N ASN A 65 25.80 28.07 -2.94
CA ASN A 65 25.55 27.10 -1.86
C ASN A 65 25.18 25.75 -2.47
N LEU A 66 26.18 25.06 -3.05
CA LEU A 66 25.98 23.86 -3.88
C LEU A 66 25.92 22.54 -3.09
N HIS A 67 26.28 22.55 -1.80
CA HIS A 67 26.46 21.36 -1.00
C HIS A 67 25.63 21.39 0.28
N LEU A 68 25.53 20.24 0.95
CA LEU A 68 25.00 20.18 2.31
C LEU A 68 25.77 21.16 3.23
N PRO A 69 25.09 21.82 4.17
CA PRO A 69 23.74 21.56 4.68
C PRO A 69 22.60 22.23 3.90
N PHE A 70 22.88 22.86 2.76
CA PHE A 70 21.86 23.47 1.91
C PHE A 70 21.16 22.39 1.08
N VAL A 71 19.86 22.51 0.96
CA VAL A 71 18.99 21.58 0.22
C VAL A 71 17.91 22.37 -0.54
N HIS A 72 17.42 21.78 -1.62
CA HIS A 72 16.24 22.28 -2.32
C HIS A 72 15.30 21.12 -2.66
N VAL A 73 14.02 21.43 -2.75
CA VAL A 73 12.98 20.53 -3.26
C VAL A 73 13.17 20.40 -4.77
N THR A 74 13.27 19.17 -5.27
CA THR A 74 13.42 18.89 -6.70
C THR A 74 12.08 19.11 -7.44
N ASP A 75 12.09 19.07 -8.79
CA ASP A 75 10.84 19.08 -9.57
C ASP A 75 9.96 17.89 -9.23
N TYR A 76 10.56 16.72 -8.95
CA TYR A 76 9.87 15.56 -8.45
C TYR A 76 9.31 15.80 -7.04
N GLY A 77 10.12 16.37 -6.15
CA GLY A 77 9.71 16.74 -4.81
C GLY A 77 8.55 17.75 -4.78
N THR A 78 8.56 18.71 -5.69
CA THR A 78 7.46 19.69 -5.82
C THR A 78 6.14 19.00 -6.14
N ARG A 79 6.12 18.08 -7.11
CA ARG A 79 4.92 17.28 -7.42
C ARG A 79 4.46 16.45 -6.23
N VAL A 80 5.40 15.82 -5.52
CA VAL A 80 5.09 15.05 -4.29
C VAL A 80 4.44 15.90 -3.22
N LEU A 81 4.93 17.14 -3.04
CA LEU A 81 4.41 18.07 -2.05
C LEU A 81 3.07 18.71 -2.45
N GLU A 82 2.79 18.88 -3.75
CA GLU A 82 1.54 19.41 -4.29
C GLU A 82 0.42 18.37 -4.31
N GLU A 83 0.75 17.12 -4.61
CA GLU A 83 -0.21 16.02 -4.53
C GLU A 83 -0.60 15.80 -3.06
N ASP A 84 -1.91 15.70 -2.75
CA ASP A 84 -2.42 15.30 -1.43
C ASP A 84 -2.02 13.84 -1.06
N SER A 85 -1.12 13.24 -1.82
CA SER A 85 -0.63 11.88 -1.68
C SER A 85 0.58 11.74 -0.74
N PHE A 86 0.66 12.56 0.32
CA PHE A 86 1.64 12.38 1.41
C PHE A 86 1.69 10.94 1.94
N LEU A 87 0.58 10.22 1.82
CA LEU A 87 0.44 8.83 2.24
C LEU A 87 1.50 7.89 1.66
N LEU A 88 1.86 8.06 0.39
CA LEU A 88 2.80 7.16 -0.26
C LEU A 88 4.27 7.48 0.06
N HIS A 89 4.52 8.70 0.51
CA HIS A 89 5.83 9.16 0.96
C HIS A 89 5.99 9.06 2.49
N ASP A 90 4.95 8.57 3.17
CA ASP A 90 4.93 8.17 4.57
C ASP A 90 4.53 6.69 4.66
N PRO A 91 5.46 5.76 4.46
CA PRO A 91 5.17 4.32 4.46
C PRO A 91 4.56 3.82 5.76
N ASP A 92 5.00 4.36 6.90
CA ASP A 92 4.51 3.95 8.20
C ASP A 92 3.08 4.44 8.41
N GLY A 93 2.78 5.71 8.11
CA GLY A 93 1.41 6.22 8.16
C GLY A 93 0.47 5.56 7.14
N TYR A 94 0.97 5.15 5.95
CA TYR A 94 0.18 4.33 5.03
C TYR A 94 -0.19 2.98 5.64
N LEU A 95 0.80 2.27 6.23
CA LEU A 95 0.57 0.98 6.87
C LEU A 95 -0.34 1.09 8.09
N GLU A 96 -0.16 2.10 8.94
CA GLU A 96 -1.03 2.35 10.09
C GLU A 96 -2.49 2.56 9.66
N ARG A 97 -2.74 3.36 8.62
CA ARG A 97 -4.09 3.56 8.07
C ARG A 97 -4.66 2.28 7.45
N LEU A 98 -3.85 1.49 6.76
CA LEU A 98 -4.30 0.19 6.24
C LEU A 98 -4.68 -0.73 7.40
N VAL A 99 -3.80 -0.89 8.39
CA VAL A 99 -4.01 -1.75 9.57
C VAL A 99 -5.24 -1.32 10.36
N SER A 100 -5.47 -0.01 10.54
CA SER A 100 -6.64 0.50 11.29
C SER A 100 -7.99 0.19 10.62
N ARG A 101 -8.00 -0.10 9.31
CA ARG A 101 -9.20 -0.43 8.53
C ARG A 101 -9.44 -1.92 8.38
N LEU A 102 -8.45 -2.75 8.71
CA LEU A 102 -8.56 -4.20 8.58
C LEU A 102 -8.87 -4.86 9.92
N PRO A 103 -9.62 -5.99 9.91
CA PRO A 103 -9.86 -6.78 11.11
C PRO A 103 -8.56 -7.29 11.73
N GLN A 104 -8.49 -7.26 13.05
CA GLN A 104 -7.31 -7.69 13.78
C GLN A 104 -7.39 -9.17 14.21
N PRO A 105 -6.26 -9.90 14.22
CA PRO A 105 -4.92 -9.47 13.77
C PRO A 105 -4.78 -9.49 12.24
N VAL A 106 -4.12 -8.46 11.68
CA VAL A 106 -3.84 -8.41 10.23
C VAL A 106 -2.78 -9.45 9.87
N ASP A 107 -2.96 -10.08 8.71
CA ASP A 107 -2.03 -11.09 8.21
C ASP A 107 -0.63 -10.51 7.95
N ALA A 108 0.39 -11.04 8.62
CA ALA A 108 1.76 -10.53 8.56
C ALA A 108 2.39 -10.66 7.16
N ILE A 109 1.99 -11.67 6.37
CA ILE A 109 2.49 -11.88 5.01
C ILE A 109 1.92 -10.79 4.09
N LEU A 110 0.64 -10.46 4.24
CA LEU A 110 0.01 -9.35 3.53
C LEU A 110 0.76 -8.04 3.79
N LEU A 111 1.00 -7.70 5.07
CA LEU A 111 1.70 -6.48 5.46
C LEU A 111 3.15 -6.45 4.94
N CYS A 112 3.83 -7.59 4.92
CA CYS A 112 5.17 -7.69 4.35
C CYS A 112 5.18 -7.29 2.87
N PHE A 113 4.28 -7.83 2.06
CA PHE A 113 4.20 -7.49 0.64
C PHE A 113 3.79 -6.03 0.40
N VAL A 114 2.88 -5.48 1.19
CA VAL A 114 2.51 -4.07 1.07
C VAL A 114 3.69 -3.16 1.40
N ARG A 115 4.47 -3.48 2.45
CA ARG A 115 5.68 -2.74 2.82
C ARG A 115 6.74 -2.78 1.71
N GLU A 116 6.97 -3.94 1.11
CA GLU A 116 7.89 -4.09 -0.04
C GLU A 116 7.42 -3.27 -1.25
N GLY A 117 6.11 -3.23 -1.51
CA GLY A 117 5.53 -2.41 -2.57
C GLY A 117 5.79 -0.92 -2.35
N LEU A 118 5.57 -0.43 -1.14
CA LEU A 118 5.86 0.96 -0.77
C LEU A 118 7.36 1.28 -0.88
N ALA A 119 8.23 0.42 -0.33
CA ALA A 119 9.67 0.60 -0.42
C ALA A 119 10.16 0.65 -1.88
N SER A 120 9.63 -0.23 -2.74
CA SER A 120 9.93 -0.23 -4.17
C SER A 120 9.48 1.06 -4.86
N PHE A 121 8.28 1.57 -4.53
CA PHE A 121 7.75 2.82 -5.08
C PHE A 121 8.64 4.01 -4.74
N LEU A 122 9.07 4.13 -3.49
CA LEU A 122 9.90 5.24 -3.00
C LEU A 122 11.27 5.34 -3.68
N VAL A 123 11.81 4.22 -4.17
CA VAL A 123 13.08 4.18 -4.91
C VAL A 123 12.88 4.09 -6.43
N GLY A 124 11.67 4.38 -6.93
CA GLY A 124 11.36 4.42 -8.36
C GLY A 124 11.28 3.06 -9.05
N ARG A 125 11.19 1.96 -8.30
CA ARG A 125 11.06 0.59 -8.85
C ARG A 125 9.58 0.22 -9.03
N HIS A 126 8.92 0.87 -9.98
CA HIS A 126 7.46 0.79 -10.15
C HIS A 126 6.96 -0.62 -10.50
N LEU A 127 7.69 -1.38 -11.29
CA LEU A 127 7.39 -2.80 -11.53
C LEU A 127 7.43 -3.61 -10.22
N GLY A 128 8.46 -3.40 -9.38
CA GLY A 128 8.56 -4.03 -8.06
C GLY A 128 7.36 -3.71 -7.16
N THR A 129 6.88 -2.47 -7.20
CA THR A 129 5.67 -2.04 -6.49
C THR A 129 4.45 -2.87 -6.87
N VAL A 130 4.13 -2.96 -8.17
CA VAL A 130 2.95 -3.72 -8.63
C VAL A 130 3.08 -5.21 -8.41
N VAL A 131 4.30 -5.77 -8.55
CA VAL A 131 4.55 -7.19 -8.22
C VAL A 131 4.27 -7.47 -6.75
N ALA A 132 4.77 -6.64 -5.85
CA ALA A 132 4.56 -6.81 -4.42
C ALA A 132 3.08 -6.65 -4.02
N LEU A 133 2.38 -5.64 -4.57
CA LEU A 133 0.94 -5.48 -4.38
C LEU A 133 0.13 -6.64 -4.99
N GLY A 134 0.58 -7.19 -6.12
CA GLY A 134 0.01 -8.39 -6.72
C GLY A 134 0.08 -9.58 -5.74
N LEU A 135 1.24 -9.80 -5.12
CA LEU A 135 1.42 -10.85 -4.10
C LEU A 135 0.54 -10.60 -2.86
N ALA A 136 0.37 -9.35 -2.44
CA ALA A 136 -0.56 -8.98 -1.37
C ALA A 136 -2.01 -9.30 -1.76
N GLY A 137 -2.40 -9.02 -3.00
CA GLY A 137 -3.71 -9.36 -3.56
C GLY A 137 -3.94 -10.88 -3.63
N GLU A 138 -2.96 -11.66 -4.09
CA GLU A 138 -3.02 -13.13 -4.09
C GLU A 138 -3.18 -13.67 -2.66
N ARG A 139 -2.43 -13.10 -1.69
CA ARG A 139 -2.58 -13.48 -0.29
C ARG A 139 -3.98 -13.18 0.24
N SER A 140 -4.54 -12.02 -0.09
CA SER A 140 -5.94 -11.67 0.26
C SER A 140 -6.93 -12.67 -0.32
N LEU A 141 -6.73 -13.13 -1.56
CA LEU A 141 -7.56 -14.14 -2.19
C LEU A 141 -7.46 -15.51 -1.49
N ASP A 142 -6.26 -15.92 -1.05
CA ASP A 142 -6.06 -17.16 -0.29
C ASP A 142 -6.79 -17.12 1.06
N LEU A 143 -6.73 -15.99 1.74
CA LEU A 143 -7.45 -15.78 3.00
C LEU A 143 -8.97 -15.84 2.76
N LEU A 144 -9.47 -15.21 1.69
CA LEU A 144 -10.88 -15.26 1.33
C LEU A 144 -11.36 -16.68 1.00
N VAL A 145 -10.57 -17.47 0.24
CA VAL A 145 -10.89 -18.89 -0.05
C VAL A 145 -10.98 -19.68 1.26
N THR A 146 -10.10 -19.42 2.19
CA THR A 146 -10.10 -20.07 3.51
C THR A 146 -11.34 -19.69 4.31
N ALA A 147 -11.67 -18.42 4.40
CA ALA A 147 -12.86 -17.93 5.09
C ALA A 147 -14.15 -18.48 4.45
N LEU A 148 -14.21 -18.50 3.11
CA LEU A 148 -15.35 -19.07 2.39
C LEU A 148 -15.50 -20.57 2.68
N ALA A 149 -14.41 -21.32 2.65
CA ALA A 149 -14.46 -22.76 2.98
C ALA A 149 -14.94 -23.02 4.41
N HIS A 150 -14.62 -22.16 5.37
CA HIS A 150 -15.13 -22.27 6.74
C HIS A 150 -16.61 -21.84 6.84
N GLY A 151 -17.04 -20.85 6.09
CA GLY A 151 -18.43 -20.36 6.08
C GLY A 151 -19.44 -21.28 5.38
N LEU A 152 -18.98 -22.22 4.54
CA LEU A 152 -19.83 -23.21 3.90
C LEU A 152 -20.24 -24.32 4.89
N ARG A 153 -21.55 -24.54 5.04
CA ARG A 153 -22.09 -25.56 5.98
C ARG A 153 -21.89 -27.00 5.44
N ASP A 154 -22.12 -27.21 4.15
CA ASP A 154 -22.02 -28.54 3.54
C ASP A 154 -20.56 -28.96 3.29
N ARG A 155 -20.22 -30.17 3.72
CA ARG A 155 -18.91 -30.78 3.48
C ARG A 155 -18.64 -31.01 1.97
N ARG A 156 -19.69 -31.29 1.20
CA ARG A 156 -19.59 -31.50 -0.25
C ARG A 156 -19.22 -30.20 -0.96
N ASP A 157 -19.86 -29.08 -0.58
CA ASP A 157 -19.58 -27.75 -1.13
C ASP A 157 -18.15 -27.30 -0.80
N ARG A 158 -17.70 -27.54 0.43
CA ARG A 158 -16.30 -27.29 0.81
C ARG A 158 -15.29 -28.10 -0.04
N ALA A 159 -15.60 -29.38 -0.28
CA ALA A 159 -14.75 -30.22 -1.10
C ALA A 159 -14.79 -29.82 -2.58
N ALA A 160 -15.94 -29.38 -3.08
CA ALA A 160 -16.12 -28.88 -4.44
C ALA A 160 -15.36 -27.56 -4.64
N LEU A 161 -15.48 -26.60 -3.70
CA LEU A 161 -14.74 -25.33 -3.71
C LEU A 161 -13.22 -25.59 -3.76
N ARG A 162 -12.70 -26.45 -2.89
CA ARG A 162 -11.26 -26.78 -2.87
C ARG A 162 -10.78 -27.38 -4.19
N ARG A 163 -11.59 -28.24 -4.80
CA ARG A 163 -11.28 -28.81 -6.13
C ARG A 163 -11.26 -27.75 -7.21
N ALA A 164 -12.27 -26.88 -7.24
CA ALA A 164 -12.38 -25.80 -8.22
C ALA A 164 -11.20 -24.85 -8.14
N VAL A 165 -10.82 -24.40 -6.94
CA VAL A 165 -9.65 -23.55 -6.70
C VAL A 165 -8.35 -24.27 -7.11
N LYS A 166 -8.19 -25.56 -6.80
CA LYS A 166 -7.03 -26.35 -7.22
C LYS A 166 -6.94 -26.47 -8.74
N GLN A 167 -8.07 -26.67 -9.43
CA GLN A 167 -8.13 -26.77 -10.89
C GLN A 167 -7.84 -25.40 -11.57
N ALA A 168 -8.20 -24.29 -10.95
CA ALA A 168 -7.86 -22.95 -11.43
C ALA A 168 -6.34 -22.69 -11.47
N GLY A 169 -5.55 -23.45 -10.72
CA GLY A 169 -4.10 -23.38 -10.72
C GLY A 169 -3.59 -22.04 -10.18
N ARG A 170 -2.63 -21.44 -10.89
CA ARG A 170 -2.02 -20.15 -10.51
C ARG A 170 -2.73 -18.94 -11.08
N SER A 171 -3.66 -19.13 -12.02
CA SER A 171 -4.41 -18.02 -12.61
C SER A 171 -5.35 -17.42 -11.56
N VAL A 172 -5.10 -16.16 -11.23
CA VAL A 172 -5.93 -15.42 -10.24
C VAL A 172 -7.34 -15.23 -10.77
N GLU A 173 -7.48 -14.94 -12.06
CA GLU A 173 -8.78 -14.80 -12.71
C GLU A 173 -9.61 -16.08 -12.60
N ARG A 174 -9.05 -17.21 -12.98
CA ARG A 174 -9.72 -18.53 -12.84
C ARG A 174 -10.04 -18.86 -11.38
N ARG A 175 -9.19 -18.43 -10.44
CA ARG A 175 -9.46 -18.59 -9.00
C ARG A 175 -10.61 -17.71 -8.53
N CYS A 176 -10.67 -16.46 -8.98
CA CYS A 176 -11.81 -15.58 -8.72
C CYS A 176 -13.09 -16.16 -9.32
N ASP A 177 -13.05 -16.63 -10.58
CA ASP A 177 -14.20 -17.27 -11.22
C ASP A 177 -14.65 -18.54 -10.48
N ALA A 178 -13.73 -19.31 -9.96
CA ALA A 178 -14.03 -20.52 -9.19
C ALA A 178 -14.76 -20.25 -7.87
N ILE A 179 -14.54 -19.11 -7.23
CA ILE A 179 -15.15 -18.78 -5.93
C ILE A 179 -16.46 -17.97 -6.06
N VAL A 180 -16.62 -17.20 -7.13
CA VAL A 180 -17.79 -16.32 -7.34
C VAL A 180 -19.14 -17.07 -7.26
N PRO A 181 -19.32 -18.27 -7.85
CA PRO A 181 -20.59 -19.02 -7.73
C PRO A 181 -20.98 -19.31 -6.28
N TYR A 182 -20.02 -19.69 -5.44
CA TYR A 182 -20.26 -19.97 -4.01
C TYR A 182 -20.62 -18.71 -3.24
N LEU A 183 -19.95 -17.58 -3.53
CA LEU A 183 -20.27 -16.30 -2.90
C LEU A 183 -21.66 -15.80 -3.33
N ARG A 184 -22.04 -15.95 -4.60
CA ARG A 184 -23.38 -15.60 -5.09
C ARG A 184 -24.49 -16.44 -4.51
N ALA A 185 -24.22 -17.70 -4.19
CA ALA A 185 -25.19 -18.58 -3.55
C ALA A 185 -25.45 -18.22 -2.07
N LEU A 186 -24.61 -17.37 -1.48
CA LEU A 186 -24.81 -16.88 -0.12
C LEU A 186 -25.75 -15.67 -0.13
N ALA A 187 -26.62 -15.57 0.88
CA ALA A 187 -27.51 -14.41 1.09
C ALA A 187 -26.71 -13.20 1.63
N LEU A 188 -25.78 -12.67 0.80
CA LEU A 188 -24.95 -11.53 1.20
C LEU A 188 -25.78 -10.23 1.29
N PRO A 189 -25.53 -9.36 2.29
CA PRO A 189 -26.04 -8.00 2.32
C PRO A 189 -25.61 -7.20 1.09
N GLN A 190 -26.39 -6.17 0.71
CA GLN A 190 -26.12 -5.36 -0.50
C GLN A 190 -24.68 -4.83 -0.57
N PRO A 191 -24.10 -4.24 0.50
CA PRO A 191 -22.72 -3.74 0.44
C PRO A 191 -21.69 -4.82 0.08
N LEU A 192 -21.88 -6.06 0.59
CA LEU A 192 -20.97 -7.18 0.28
C LEU A 192 -21.22 -7.80 -1.11
N ARG A 193 -22.43 -7.66 -1.66
CA ARG A 193 -22.67 -8.01 -3.09
C ARG A 193 -21.95 -7.06 -4.03
N ASP A 194 -21.83 -5.80 -3.66
CA ASP A 194 -21.10 -4.81 -4.46
C ASP A 194 -19.60 -5.11 -4.49
N VAL A 195 -19.03 -5.75 -3.46
CA VAL A 195 -17.64 -6.26 -3.49
C VAL A 195 -17.42 -7.20 -4.67
N LEU A 196 -18.35 -8.11 -4.93
CA LEU A 196 -18.24 -9.05 -6.05
C LEU A 196 -18.31 -8.36 -7.41
N ARG A 197 -19.03 -7.24 -7.50
CA ARG A 197 -19.26 -6.52 -8.75
C ARG A 197 -18.13 -5.54 -9.07
N VAL A 198 -17.54 -4.93 -8.05
CA VAL A 198 -16.57 -3.83 -8.21
C VAL A 198 -15.16 -4.27 -7.83
N ASP A 199 -14.98 -4.87 -6.66
CA ASP A 199 -13.66 -5.10 -6.10
C ASP A 199 -12.95 -6.32 -6.68
N PHE A 200 -13.68 -7.37 -7.02
CA PHE A 200 -13.11 -8.53 -7.71
C PHE A 200 -12.52 -8.17 -9.08
N PRO A 201 -13.22 -7.42 -9.97
CA PRO A 201 -12.62 -6.94 -11.23
C PRO A 201 -11.39 -6.04 -10.98
N ASN A 202 -11.43 -5.17 -9.97
CA ASN A 202 -10.29 -4.32 -9.63
C ASN A 202 -9.09 -5.13 -9.14
N LEU A 203 -9.32 -6.14 -8.29
CA LEU A 203 -8.27 -7.07 -7.85
C LEU A 203 -7.66 -7.80 -9.04
N VAL A 204 -8.48 -8.36 -9.93
CA VAL A 204 -8.02 -9.05 -11.14
C VAL A 204 -7.21 -8.09 -12.02
N THR A 205 -7.66 -6.86 -12.21
CA THR A 205 -6.94 -5.83 -12.97
C THR A 205 -5.57 -5.53 -12.36
N LEU A 206 -5.50 -5.33 -11.04
CA LEU A 206 -4.24 -5.12 -10.33
C LEU A 206 -3.26 -6.29 -10.55
N LEU A 207 -3.76 -7.51 -10.47
CA LEU A 207 -2.94 -8.71 -10.61
C LEU A 207 -2.48 -8.97 -12.05
N ARG A 208 -3.25 -8.50 -13.06
CA ARG A 208 -2.89 -8.57 -14.48
C ARG A 208 -1.78 -7.59 -14.88
N LEU A 209 -1.47 -6.58 -14.07
CA LEU A 209 -0.38 -5.65 -14.39
C LEU A 209 0.98 -6.35 -14.52
N THR A 210 1.14 -7.54 -13.93
CA THR A 210 2.41 -8.27 -13.91
C THR A 210 2.31 -9.71 -14.39
N ARG A 211 1.10 -10.21 -14.68
CA ARG A 211 0.86 -11.60 -15.08
C ARG A 211 -0.21 -11.69 -16.15
N ASP A 212 -0.05 -12.64 -17.06
CA ASP A 212 -1.08 -12.99 -18.05
C ASP A 212 -2.23 -13.82 -17.44
N GLY A 213 -3.21 -14.17 -18.27
CA GLY A 213 -4.35 -14.99 -17.88
C GLY A 213 -3.97 -16.39 -17.37
N ASP A 214 -2.79 -16.90 -17.70
CA ASP A 214 -2.25 -18.16 -17.23
C ASP A 214 -1.41 -18.02 -15.95
N GLY A 215 -1.22 -16.77 -15.45
CA GLY A 215 -0.45 -16.45 -14.26
C GLY A 215 1.05 -16.41 -14.49
N LEU A 216 1.49 -16.29 -15.74
CA LEU A 216 2.89 -16.14 -16.11
C LEU A 216 3.30 -14.66 -16.07
N PRO A 217 4.57 -14.36 -15.71
CA PRO A 217 5.08 -12.99 -15.77
C PRO A 217 4.95 -12.41 -17.18
N VAL A 218 4.48 -11.18 -17.28
CA VAL A 218 4.41 -10.45 -18.56
C VAL A 218 5.55 -9.45 -18.63
N GLU A 219 6.12 -9.28 -19.81
CA GLU A 219 7.06 -8.20 -20.08
C GLU A 219 6.26 -6.90 -20.13
N SER A 220 6.18 -6.21 -18.99
CA SER A 220 5.45 -4.94 -18.87
C SER A 220 6.36 -3.85 -18.34
N SER A 221 6.40 -2.72 -19.02
CA SER A 221 6.90 -1.48 -18.44
C SER A 221 5.79 -0.89 -17.58
N VAL A 222 6.00 -0.79 -16.30
CA VAL A 222 5.07 -0.12 -15.37
C VAL A 222 5.62 1.27 -15.11
N ASP A 223 4.85 2.29 -15.45
CA ASP A 223 5.17 3.67 -15.13
C ASP A 223 4.81 4.04 -13.67
N ARG A 224 5.22 5.25 -13.26
CA ARG A 224 4.94 5.76 -11.92
C ARG A 224 3.45 5.87 -11.64
N ASP A 225 2.69 6.36 -12.62
CA ASP A 225 1.27 6.65 -12.42
C ASP A 225 0.46 5.37 -12.24
N THR A 226 0.80 4.32 -12.95
CA THR A 226 0.23 2.97 -12.77
C THR A 226 0.54 2.41 -11.38
N ALA A 227 1.79 2.50 -10.93
CA ALA A 227 2.19 2.03 -9.60
C ALA A 227 1.53 2.86 -8.49
N HIS A 228 1.43 4.19 -8.68
CA HIS A 228 0.75 5.10 -7.80
C HIS A 228 -0.75 4.77 -7.66
N ALA A 229 -1.45 4.62 -8.79
CA ALA A 229 -2.87 4.23 -8.80
C ALA A 229 -3.11 2.89 -8.09
N ALA A 230 -2.20 1.91 -8.29
CA ALA A 230 -2.28 0.62 -7.61
C ALA A 230 -2.17 0.76 -6.08
N LEU A 231 -1.23 1.57 -5.58
CA LEU A 231 -1.08 1.85 -4.14
C LEU A 231 -2.29 2.58 -3.56
N LEU A 232 -2.88 3.53 -4.28
CA LEU A 232 -4.07 4.25 -3.82
C LEU A 232 -5.33 3.36 -3.80
N THR A 233 -5.43 2.43 -4.73
CA THR A 233 -6.61 1.54 -4.87
C THR A 233 -6.57 0.37 -3.89
N PHE A 234 -5.39 -0.17 -3.62
CA PHE A 234 -5.22 -1.40 -2.84
C PHE A 234 -5.88 -1.37 -1.45
N PRO A 235 -5.76 -0.30 -0.61
CA PRO A 235 -6.39 -0.27 0.71
C PRO A 235 -7.90 -0.45 0.68
N GLY A 236 -8.58 0.20 -0.26
CA GLY A 236 -10.03 0.09 -0.41
C GLY A 236 -10.48 -1.31 -0.85
N VAL A 237 -9.71 -1.95 -1.74
CA VAL A 237 -9.99 -3.35 -2.15
C VAL A 237 -9.76 -4.30 -0.98
N ALA A 238 -8.65 -4.15 -0.26
CA ALA A 238 -8.34 -4.97 0.92
C ALA A 238 -9.42 -4.84 2.00
N GLU A 239 -9.79 -3.63 2.39
CA GLU A 239 -10.82 -3.35 3.41
C GLU A 239 -12.13 -4.10 3.10
N ARG A 240 -12.61 -4.02 1.85
CA ARG A 240 -13.86 -4.65 1.44
C ARG A 240 -13.77 -6.18 1.35
N LEU A 241 -12.63 -6.72 0.90
CA LEU A 241 -12.40 -8.17 0.92
C LEU A 241 -12.37 -8.71 2.35
N PHE A 242 -11.71 -8.01 3.27
CA PHE A 242 -11.66 -8.42 4.67
C PHE A 242 -13.02 -8.29 5.36
N ALA A 243 -13.82 -7.27 5.06
CA ALA A 243 -15.21 -7.18 5.54
C ALA A 243 -16.06 -8.39 5.08
N LEU A 244 -15.84 -8.85 3.83
CA LEU A 244 -16.47 -10.08 3.35
C LEU A 244 -15.99 -11.31 4.12
N MET A 245 -14.70 -11.42 4.44
CA MET A 245 -14.16 -12.52 5.23
C MET A 245 -14.75 -12.56 6.65
N GLU A 246 -14.87 -11.41 7.32
CA GLU A 246 -15.51 -11.30 8.63
C GLU A 246 -16.98 -11.77 8.59
N TYR A 247 -17.71 -11.34 7.58
CA TYR A 247 -19.08 -11.80 7.40
C TYR A 247 -19.16 -13.33 7.22
N LEU A 248 -18.21 -13.91 6.48
CA LEU A 248 -18.15 -15.37 6.26
C LEU A 248 -17.77 -16.14 7.54
N ALA A 249 -16.97 -15.54 8.41
CA ALA A 249 -16.55 -16.11 9.68
C ALA A 249 -17.61 -16.01 10.79
N SER A 250 -18.55 -15.08 10.66
CA SER A 250 -19.61 -14.89 11.66
C SER A 250 -20.56 -16.08 11.73
N PRO A 251 -20.91 -16.57 12.94
CA PRO A 251 -21.87 -17.65 13.10
C PRO A 251 -23.20 -17.26 12.46
N ARG A 252 -23.62 -17.96 11.45
CA ARG A 252 -24.96 -17.79 10.86
C ARG A 252 -25.90 -18.69 11.62
N GLY A 253 -26.78 -18.08 12.42
CA GLY A 253 -27.87 -18.75 13.12
C GLY A 253 -28.73 -19.64 12.20
#